data_6e2353c5bbdd7471a6636602fb6dfe64
#
_entry.id   6e2353c5bbdd7471a6636602fb6dfe64
#
_cell.length_a   1.000
_cell.length_b   1.000
_cell.length_c   1.000
_cell.angle_alpha   90.00
_cell.angle_beta   90.00
_cell.angle_gamma   90.00
#
_symmetry.space_group_name_H-M   'P 1'
#
loop_
_entity.id
_entity.type
_entity.pdbx_description
1 polymer ?
#
loop_
_entity_poly.entity_id
_entity_poly.type
_entity_poly.pdbx_seq_one_letter_code
_entity_poly.pdbx_strand_id
1 'polypeptide(L)'
;MADEDFSPETHRFAPPRYFDDFRVGERFYIPSRTMTDALFAAFQLASGDNHPIHYDRAYCRARGHRDLLAHGLMVAAQGAAGAGIFPHVVGDALVAFLEQSSRFLKPVYAGDTLYPMLTITGLEPGRTTGVVAMRVTIHNQDKELVMDGLHRYLLRRKP
;
A
#
# COMPACT_ATOMS: atom_id res chain seq x y z
N MET A 1 34.69 8.19 16.85
CA MET A 1 34.05 8.95 17.94
C MET A 1 32.59 8.58 17.91
N ALA A 2 32.02 8.11 19.01
CA ALA A 2 30.57 7.93 19.10
C ALA A 2 29.95 9.34 19.12
N ASP A 3 28.87 9.51 18.40
CA ASP A 3 28.06 10.72 18.46
C ASP A 3 27.29 10.67 19.81
N GLU A 4 27.74 11.45 20.78
CA GLU A 4 27.17 11.46 22.13
C GLU A 4 25.72 11.96 22.18
N ASP A 5 25.27 12.65 21.10
CA ASP A 5 23.92 13.21 20.98
C ASP A 5 22.96 12.25 20.23
N PHE A 6 23.42 11.09 19.73
CA PHE A 6 22.57 10.13 19.04
C PHE A 6 21.70 9.35 20.02
N SER A 7 20.38 9.36 19.77
CA SER A 7 19.40 8.53 20.46
C SER A 7 18.44 7.87 19.45
N PRO A 8 18.31 6.53 19.47
CA PRO A 8 17.36 5.82 18.62
C PRO A 8 15.92 6.32 18.77
N GLU A 9 15.52 6.75 19.97
CA GLU A 9 14.17 7.23 20.29
C GLU A 9 13.84 8.55 19.57
N THR A 10 14.85 9.36 19.28
CA THR A 10 14.70 10.63 18.55
C THR A 10 14.98 10.50 17.06
N HIS A 11 15.46 9.34 16.59
CA HIS A 11 15.78 9.08 15.19
C HIS A 11 14.52 8.83 14.36
N ARG A 12 13.81 9.90 14.01
CA ARG A 12 12.53 9.87 13.27
C ARG A 12 12.40 11.07 12.32
N PHE A 13 11.57 10.93 11.28
CA PHE A 13 11.36 11.98 10.27
C PHE A 13 10.70 13.24 10.84
N ALA A 14 9.70 13.05 11.73
CA ALA A 14 8.93 14.13 12.33
C ALA A 14 8.28 13.63 13.62
N PRO A 15 7.78 14.54 14.49
CA PRO A 15 6.93 14.14 15.60
C PRO A 15 5.71 13.36 15.09
N PRO A 16 5.26 12.30 15.81
CA PRO A 16 4.13 11.49 15.37
C PRO A 16 2.84 12.31 15.34
N ARG A 17 2.02 12.05 14.34
CA ARG A 17 0.66 12.59 14.24
C ARG A 17 -0.33 11.59 14.83
N TYR A 18 -1.22 12.10 15.65
CA TYR A 18 -2.30 11.35 16.26
C TYR A 18 -3.58 11.44 15.43
N PHE A 19 -4.60 10.65 15.77
CA PHE A 19 -5.89 10.66 15.08
C PHE A 19 -6.45 12.09 14.86
N ASP A 20 -6.32 12.95 15.88
CA ASP A 20 -6.87 14.31 15.87
C ASP A 20 -6.16 15.29 14.91
N ASP A 21 -5.02 14.88 14.35
CA ASP A 21 -4.22 15.71 13.42
C ASP A 21 -4.59 15.48 11.94
N PHE A 22 -5.46 14.52 11.67
CA PHE A 22 -5.84 14.15 10.31
C PHE A 22 -7.12 14.82 9.85
N ARG A 23 -7.26 14.98 8.53
CA ARG A 23 -8.46 15.56 7.90
C ARG A 23 -8.91 14.72 6.72
N VAL A 24 -10.23 14.65 6.52
CA VAL A 24 -10.79 14.04 5.30
C VAL A 24 -10.30 14.80 4.07
N GLY A 25 -9.93 14.05 3.03
CA GLY A 25 -9.34 14.57 1.80
C GLY A 25 -7.81 14.63 1.78
N GLU A 26 -7.14 14.43 2.93
CA GLU A 26 -5.68 14.36 2.98
C GLU A 26 -5.16 13.14 2.20
N ARG A 27 -4.05 13.32 1.48
CA ARG A 27 -3.50 12.32 0.57
C ARG A 27 -2.09 11.91 0.96
N PHE A 28 -1.80 10.63 0.83
CA PHE A 28 -0.48 10.04 1.03
C PHE A 28 -0.10 9.28 -0.23
N TYR A 29 0.88 9.81 -0.95
CA TYR A 29 1.42 9.17 -2.14
C TYR A 29 2.39 8.07 -1.73
N ILE A 30 2.31 6.95 -2.43
CA ILE A 30 3.26 5.85 -2.31
C ILE A 30 4.15 5.90 -3.56
N PRO A 31 5.48 5.78 -3.42
CA PRO A 31 6.39 5.77 -4.57
C PRO A 31 5.96 4.73 -5.62
N SER A 32 6.03 5.12 -6.90
CA SER A 32 5.72 4.22 -8.00
C SER A 32 6.66 3.01 -8.01
N ARG A 33 6.13 1.88 -8.50
CA ARG A 33 6.91 0.65 -8.62
C ARG A 33 6.57 -0.09 -9.90
N THR A 34 7.61 -0.47 -10.65
CA THR A 34 7.46 -1.34 -11.82
C THR A 34 7.31 -2.79 -11.38
N MET A 35 6.35 -3.48 -11.96
CA MET A 35 6.02 -4.88 -11.70
C MET A 35 7.00 -5.78 -12.46
N THR A 36 8.19 -5.97 -11.89
CA THR A 36 9.27 -6.75 -12.51
C THR A 36 9.07 -8.24 -12.33
N ASP A 37 9.72 -9.06 -13.17
CA ASP A 37 9.75 -10.53 -13.03
C ASP A 37 10.25 -10.95 -11.64
N ALA A 38 11.20 -10.20 -11.07
CA ALA A 38 11.70 -10.45 -9.72
C ALA A 38 10.62 -10.30 -8.66
N LEU A 39 9.73 -9.29 -8.78
CA LEU A 39 8.58 -9.13 -7.86
C LEU A 39 7.57 -10.25 -8.02
N PHE A 40 7.31 -10.71 -9.26
CA PHE A 40 6.45 -11.87 -9.51
C PHE A 40 6.98 -13.13 -8.83
N ALA A 41 8.27 -13.43 -9.03
CA ALA A 41 8.91 -14.58 -8.41
C ALA A 41 8.91 -14.50 -6.87
N ALA A 42 9.21 -13.33 -6.31
CA ALA A 42 9.21 -13.12 -4.86
C ALA A 42 7.80 -13.27 -4.26
N PHE A 43 6.78 -12.74 -4.94
CA PHE A 43 5.39 -12.88 -4.47
C PHE A 43 4.90 -14.34 -4.59
N GLN A 44 5.22 -15.02 -5.69
CA GLN A 44 4.93 -16.44 -5.88
C GLN A 44 5.52 -17.29 -4.76
N LEU A 45 6.79 -17.04 -4.41
CA LEU A 45 7.47 -17.74 -3.31
C LEU A 45 6.79 -17.47 -1.96
N ALA A 46 6.42 -16.21 -1.68
CA ALA A 46 5.82 -15.82 -0.41
C ALA A 46 4.37 -16.30 -0.25
N SER A 47 3.60 -16.29 -1.33
CA SER A 47 2.16 -16.65 -1.31
C SER A 47 1.87 -18.13 -1.55
N GLY A 48 2.77 -18.83 -2.23
CA GLY A 48 2.54 -20.18 -2.73
C GLY A 48 1.58 -20.25 -3.93
N ASP A 49 1.14 -19.12 -4.48
CA ASP A 49 0.24 -19.07 -5.63
C ASP A 49 1.00 -19.31 -6.93
N ASN A 50 0.94 -20.55 -7.41
CA ASN A 50 1.69 -21.08 -8.54
C ASN A 50 0.84 -21.29 -9.81
N HIS A 51 -0.24 -20.50 -10.00
CA HIS A 51 -1.01 -20.63 -11.23
C HIS A 51 -0.17 -20.17 -12.45
N PRO A 52 -0.12 -20.92 -13.59
CA PRO A 52 0.73 -20.63 -14.74
C PRO A 52 0.57 -19.22 -15.33
N ILE A 53 -0.58 -18.58 -15.14
CA ILE A 53 -0.83 -17.22 -15.61
C ILE A 53 0.15 -16.18 -15.02
N HIS A 54 0.81 -16.52 -13.91
CA HIS A 54 1.72 -15.62 -13.20
C HIS A 54 3.20 -15.84 -13.53
N TYR A 55 3.56 -16.95 -14.24
CA TYR A 55 4.96 -17.27 -14.53
C TYR A 55 5.23 -17.83 -15.93
N ASP A 56 4.20 -18.34 -16.64
CA ASP A 56 4.34 -18.94 -17.96
C ASP A 56 3.83 -18.02 -19.06
N ARG A 57 4.74 -17.35 -19.75
CA ARG A 57 4.42 -16.45 -20.85
C ARG A 57 3.77 -17.16 -22.05
N ALA A 58 4.11 -18.43 -22.31
CA ALA A 58 3.49 -19.19 -23.38
C ALA A 58 2.01 -19.49 -23.03
N TYR A 59 1.77 -19.88 -21.78
CA TYR A 59 0.41 -20.06 -21.26
C TYR A 59 -0.42 -18.76 -21.35
N CYS A 60 0.16 -17.61 -20.96
CA CYS A 60 -0.49 -16.30 -21.04
C CYS A 60 -0.87 -15.94 -22.48
N ARG A 61 0.10 -16.03 -23.42
CA ARG A 61 -0.16 -15.70 -24.83
C ARG A 61 -1.24 -16.58 -25.45
N ALA A 62 -1.26 -17.87 -25.15
CA ALA A 62 -2.31 -18.78 -25.63
C ALA A 62 -3.71 -18.40 -25.15
N ARG A 63 -3.84 -17.53 -24.14
CA ARG A 63 -5.10 -17.02 -23.56
C ARG A 63 -5.36 -15.53 -23.83
N GLY A 64 -4.58 -14.94 -24.73
CA GLY A 64 -4.77 -13.55 -25.16
C GLY A 64 -4.19 -12.49 -24.21
N HIS A 65 -3.40 -12.90 -23.20
CA HIS A 65 -2.67 -11.95 -22.37
C HIS A 65 -1.37 -11.50 -23.05
N ARG A 66 -1.04 -10.21 -22.92
CA ARG A 66 0.17 -9.65 -23.52
C ARG A 66 1.47 -10.08 -22.83
N ASP A 67 1.42 -10.41 -21.54
CA ASP A 67 2.53 -10.84 -20.71
C ASP A 67 2.00 -11.60 -19.48
N LEU A 68 2.87 -11.89 -18.50
CA LEU A 68 2.47 -12.46 -17.21
C LEU A 68 1.45 -11.56 -16.50
N LEU A 69 0.35 -12.10 -16.07
CA LEU A 69 -0.66 -11.39 -15.31
C LEU A 69 -0.27 -11.33 -13.84
N ALA A 70 -0.30 -10.15 -13.23
CA ALA A 70 0.00 -9.99 -11.82
C ALA A 70 -1.03 -10.68 -10.92
N HIS A 71 -0.58 -11.28 -9.82
CA HIS A 71 -1.48 -11.74 -8.77
C HIS A 71 -2.27 -10.55 -8.20
N GLY A 72 -3.57 -10.71 -7.99
CA GLY A 72 -4.39 -9.64 -7.43
C GLY A 72 -3.87 -9.14 -6.08
N LEU A 73 -3.51 -10.06 -5.18
CA LEU A 73 -2.93 -9.70 -3.87
C LEU A 73 -1.56 -9.02 -3.99
N MET A 74 -0.76 -9.34 -5.03
CA MET A 74 0.49 -8.63 -5.30
C MET A 74 0.22 -7.18 -5.71
N VAL A 75 -0.80 -6.94 -6.53
CA VAL A 75 -1.24 -5.58 -6.88
C VAL A 75 -1.74 -4.85 -5.64
N ALA A 76 -2.59 -5.48 -4.83
CA ALA A 76 -3.10 -4.89 -3.58
C ALA A 76 -1.96 -4.51 -2.61
N ALA A 77 -0.91 -5.33 -2.51
CA ALA A 77 0.25 -5.08 -1.67
C ALA A 77 1.02 -3.80 -2.07
N GLN A 78 0.91 -3.34 -3.33
CA GLN A 78 1.53 -2.06 -3.74
C GLN A 78 0.86 -0.85 -3.07
N GLY A 79 -0.40 -1.00 -2.63
CA GLY A 79 -1.13 0.01 -1.85
C GLY A 79 -0.86 -0.03 -0.35
N ALA A 80 0.02 -0.92 0.14
CA ALA A 80 0.35 -1.00 1.56
C ALA A 80 0.90 0.34 2.08
N ALA A 81 0.34 0.86 3.16
CA ALA A 81 0.76 2.14 3.73
C ALA A 81 2.26 2.18 4.06
N GLY A 82 2.83 1.02 4.45
CA GLY A 82 4.25 0.85 4.75
C GLY A 82 5.20 1.06 3.57
N ALA A 83 4.69 1.02 2.34
CA ALA A 83 5.46 1.34 1.15
C ALA A 83 5.61 2.86 0.92
N GLY A 84 4.92 3.70 1.70
CA GLY A 84 4.96 5.16 1.65
C GLY A 84 5.30 5.78 3.00
N ILE A 85 5.04 7.08 3.14
CA ILE A 85 5.43 7.87 4.33
C ILE A 85 4.46 7.69 5.51
N PHE A 86 3.24 7.22 5.30
CA PHE A 86 2.19 7.21 6.33
C PHE A 86 2.60 6.57 7.66
N PRO A 87 3.26 5.39 7.72
CA PRO A 87 3.70 4.80 8.98
C PRO A 87 4.69 5.67 9.74
N HIS A 88 5.55 6.39 9.01
CA HIS A 88 6.52 7.31 9.63
C HIS A 88 5.85 8.59 10.15
N VAL A 89 4.72 8.99 9.55
CA VAL A 89 3.92 10.13 9.99
C VAL A 89 3.15 9.80 11.28
N VAL A 90 2.60 8.59 11.39
CA VAL A 90 1.82 8.17 12.57
C VAL A 90 2.70 7.62 13.70
N GLY A 91 3.86 7.03 13.37
CA GLY A 91 4.77 6.48 14.37
C GLY A 91 4.05 5.62 15.41
N ASP A 92 4.31 5.89 16.69
CA ASP A 92 3.72 5.15 17.82
C ASP A 92 2.21 5.37 18.03
N ALA A 93 1.60 6.29 17.29
CA ALA A 93 0.14 6.45 17.31
C ALA A 93 -0.58 5.32 16.57
N LEU A 94 0.10 4.57 15.69
CA LEU A 94 -0.49 3.41 15.00
C LEU A 94 -0.72 2.27 15.98
N VAL A 95 -1.99 1.85 16.12
CA VAL A 95 -2.39 0.73 16.98
C VAL A 95 -2.60 -0.54 16.16
N ALA A 96 -3.35 -0.46 15.06
CA ALA A 96 -3.69 -1.62 14.25
C ALA A 96 -4.11 -1.26 12.82
N PHE A 97 -3.92 -2.22 11.92
CA PHE A 97 -4.56 -2.28 10.61
C PHE A 97 -5.80 -3.16 10.73
N LEU A 98 -6.99 -2.59 10.60
CA LEU A 98 -8.26 -3.26 10.93
C LEU A 98 -8.90 -3.95 9.75
N GLU A 99 -8.82 -3.33 8.55
CA GLU A 99 -9.58 -3.78 7.39
C GLU A 99 -8.86 -3.41 6.10
N GLN A 100 -8.97 -4.29 5.12
CA GLN A 100 -8.54 -4.06 3.75
C GLN A 100 -9.58 -4.66 2.81
N SER A 101 -9.93 -3.91 1.77
CA SER A 101 -10.67 -4.43 0.63
C SER A 101 -10.05 -3.94 -0.67
N SER A 102 -10.24 -4.72 -1.75
CA SER A 102 -9.71 -4.40 -3.07
C SER A 102 -10.66 -4.86 -4.16
N ARG A 103 -10.88 -3.99 -5.13
CA ARG A 103 -11.54 -4.32 -6.40
C ARG A 103 -10.54 -4.14 -7.52
N PHE A 104 -10.27 -5.20 -8.26
CA PHE A 104 -9.38 -5.19 -9.42
C PHE A 104 -10.19 -4.83 -10.65
N LEU A 105 -9.89 -3.68 -11.25
CA LEU A 105 -10.70 -3.08 -12.31
C LEU A 105 -10.14 -3.35 -13.68
N LYS A 106 -8.82 -3.52 -13.78
CA LYS A 106 -8.09 -3.81 -15.02
C LYS A 106 -6.92 -4.76 -14.75
N PRO A 107 -6.52 -5.57 -15.73
CA PRO A 107 -5.35 -6.43 -15.58
C PRO A 107 -4.07 -5.60 -15.46
N VAL A 108 -3.15 -6.08 -14.62
CA VAL A 108 -1.79 -5.57 -14.47
C VAL A 108 -0.84 -6.65 -14.94
N TYR A 109 0.15 -6.27 -15.74
CA TYR A 109 1.10 -7.19 -16.36
C TYR A 109 2.53 -6.94 -15.90
N ALA A 110 3.39 -7.92 -16.11
CA ALA A 110 4.83 -7.72 -15.97
C ALA A 110 5.27 -6.54 -16.86
N GLY A 111 6.08 -5.65 -16.29
CA GLY A 111 6.53 -4.41 -16.94
C GLY A 111 5.64 -3.18 -16.68
N ASP A 112 4.41 -3.33 -16.18
CA ASP A 112 3.59 -2.18 -15.81
C ASP A 112 4.17 -1.46 -14.59
N THR A 113 4.07 -0.14 -14.57
CA THR A 113 4.45 0.69 -13.44
C THR A 113 3.19 1.19 -12.73
N LEU A 114 3.10 0.94 -11.44
CA LEU A 114 1.97 1.27 -10.59
C LEU A 114 2.23 2.51 -9.76
N TYR A 115 1.21 3.33 -9.59
CA TYR A 115 1.20 4.60 -8.86
C TYR A 115 0.14 4.55 -7.75
N PRO A 116 0.46 4.02 -6.58
CA PRO A 116 -0.51 3.91 -5.49
C PRO A 116 -0.67 5.22 -4.73
N MET A 117 -1.89 5.44 -4.19
CA MET A 117 -2.21 6.59 -3.34
C MET A 117 -3.26 6.21 -2.31
N LEU A 118 -3.11 6.75 -1.10
CA LEU A 118 -4.09 6.69 -0.02
C LEU A 118 -4.75 8.06 0.13
N THR A 119 -6.07 8.11 0.24
CA THR A 119 -6.82 9.33 0.51
C THR A 119 -7.73 9.11 1.72
N ILE A 120 -7.61 9.93 2.76
CA ILE A 120 -8.51 9.85 3.92
C ILE A 120 -9.94 10.17 3.47
N THR A 121 -10.86 9.23 3.69
CA THR A 121 -12.28 9.35 3.32
C THR A 121 -13.20 9.42 4.53
N GLY A 122 -12.71 9.03 5.71
CA GLY A 122 -13.49 9.07 6.94
C GLY A 122 -12.62 9.08 8.18
N LEU A 123 -13.13 9.71 9.22
CA LEU A 123 -12.55 9.78 10.56
C LEU A 123 -13.63 9.42 11.57
N GLU A 124 -13.45 8.32 12.28
CA GLU A 124 -14.41 7.82 13.27
C GLU A 124 -13.77 7.93 14.66
N PRO A 125 -14.10 8.98 15.44
CA PRO A 125 -13.47 9.18 16.75
C PRO A 125 -14.05 8.22 17.80
N GLY A 126 -13.15 7.59 18.55
CA GLY A 126 -13.46 6.88 19.78
C GLY A 126 -12.96 7.68 21.00
N ARG A 127 -12.99 7.06 22.18
CA ARG A 127 -12.60 7.74 23.43
C ARG A 127 -11.09 7.99 23.50
N THR A 128 -10.27 7.01 23.27
CA THR A 128 -8.78 7.06 23.37
C THR A 128 -8.09 6.77 22.03
N THR A 129 -8.84 6.26 21.07
CA THR A 129 -8.40 5.95 19.71
C THR A 129 -9.44 6.45 18.72
N GLY A 130 -9.12 6.42 17.44
CA GLY A 130 -10.07 6.64 16.36
C GLY A 130 -9.68 5.86 15.12
N VAL A 131 -10.65 5.59 14.25
CA VAL A 131 -10.43 4.87 13.00
C VAL A 131 -10.28 5.86 11.86
N VAL A 132 -9.17 5.76 11.14
CA VAL A 132 -8.92 6.49 9.89
C VAL A 132 -9.24 5.56 8.74
N ALA A 133 -10.29 5.88 7.97
CA ALA A 133 -10.65 5.19 6.74
C ALA A 133 -9.99 5.87 5.54
N MET A 134 -9.34 5.09 4.69
CA MET A 134 -8.62 5.58 3.51
C MET A 134 -9.05 4.82 2.27
N ARG A 135 -9.43 5.55 1.23
CA ARG A 135 -9.53 4.97 -0.11
C ARG A 135 -8.12 4.72 -0.64
N VAL A 136 -7.89 3.53 -1.18
CA VAL A 136 -6.66 3.15 -1.86
C VAL A 136 -6.93 3.12 -3.35
N THR A 137 -6.18 3.89 -4.13
CA THR A 137 -6.24 3.86 -5.59
C THR A 137 -4.89 3.50 -6.17
N ILE A 138 -4.87 2.65 -7.18
CA ILE A 138 -3.67 2.31 -7.93
C ILE A 138 -3.94 2.56 -9.40
N HIS A 139 -3.14 3.43 -10.01
CA HIS A 139 -3.13 3.68 -11.45
C HIS A 139 -1.90 3.03 -12.09
N ASN A 140 -1.99 2.71 -13.38
CA ASN A 140 -0.85 2.30 -14.17
C ASN A 140 -0.23 3.50 -14.92
N GLN A 141 0.82 3.26 -15.70
CA GLN A 141 1.52 4.26 -16.54
C GLN A 141 0.62 4.89 -17.62
N ASP A 142 -0.45 4.21 -18.01
CA ASP A 142 -1.43 4.66 -19.01
C ASP A 142 -2.56 5.49 -18.37
N LYS A 143 -2.40 5.89 -17.10
CA LYS A 143 -3.37 6.65 -16.29
C LYS A 143 -4.68 5.89 -16.02
N GLU A 144 -4.69 4.59 -16.20
CA GLU A 144 -5.85 3.76 -15.93
C GLU A 144 -5.91 3.38 -14.46
N LEU A 145 -7.09 3.52 -13.85
CA LEU A 145 -7.36 3.00 -12.50
C LEU A 145 -7.46 1.47 -12.58
N VAL A 146 -6.45 0.79 -12.06
CA VAL A 146 -6.36 -0.68 -12.09
C VAL A 146 -6.90 -1.33 -10.81
N MET A 147 -6.83 -0.61 -9.68
CA MET A 147 -7.38 -1.07 -8.40
C MET A 147 -7.99 0.08 -7.61
N ASP A 148 -9.12 -0.19 -6.98
CA ASP A 148 -9.79 0.68 -6.00
C ASP A 148 -10.12 -0.12 -4.75
N GLY A 149 -9.87 0.43 -3.58
CA GLY A 149 -10.02 -0.29 -2.32
C GLY A 149 -10.17 0.62 -1.10
N LEU A 150 -10.24 -0.01 0.05
CA LEU A 150 -10.37 0.63 1.35
C LEU A 150 -9.35 0.05 2.32
N HIS A 151 -8.71 0.92 3.11
CA HIS A 151 -7.94 0.55 4.29
C HIS A 151 -8.52 1.25 5.51
N ARG A 152 -8.49 0.58 6.66
CA ARG A 152 -8.88 1.18 7.95
C ARG A 152 -7.79 0.94 8.97
N TYR A 153 -7.32 2.04 9.58
CA TYR A 153 -6.27 2.05 10.60
C TYR A 153 -6.82 2.57 11.91
N LEU A 154 -6.47 1.90 13.01
CA LEU A 154 -6.75 2.38 14.36
C LEU A 154 -5.55 3.19 14.85
N LEU A 155 -5.77 4.45 15.17
CA LEU A 155 -4.76 5.36 15.68
C LEU A 155 -5.11 5.82 17.10
N ARG A 156 -4.09 6.09 17.93
CA ARG A 156 -4.26 6.77 19.22
C ARG A 156 -4.70 8.21 19.00
N ARG A 157 -5.49 8.72 19.91
CA ARG A 157 -5.78 10.15 20.05
C ARG A 157 -4.68 10.83 20.85
N LYS A 158 -4.62 12.16 20.76
CA LYS A 158 -3.73 12.97 21.63
C LYS A 158 -4.05 12.69 23.08
N PRO A 159 -3.02 12.67 23.94
CA PRO A 159 -3.20 12.58 25.40
C PRO A 159 -4.10 13.68 25.95
#